data_efa5ceeb3f9e9400630c5c2404113a19
#
_entry.id   efa5ceeb3f9e9400630c5c2404113a19
#
_cell.length_a   1.000
_cell.length_b   1.000
_cell.length_c   1.000
_cell.angle_alpha   90.00
_cell.angle_beta   90.00
_cell.angle_gamma   90.00
#
_symmetry.space_group_name_H-M   'P 1'
#
loop_
_entity.id
_entity.type
_entity.pdbx_description
1 polymer ?
#
loop_
_entity_poly.entity_id
_entity_poly.type
_entity_poly.pdbx_seq_one_letter_code
_entity_poly.pdbx_strand_id
1 'polypeptide(L)'
;MTVDRQMRRYSVPRLSFINKMDRAGANPFRVIEQIRTKLRMPAAAMQVPIGAEDDFAGLVDIVRWKAVYNEGTKGNVVRETDEIPAEVLELAKQKRQELIEQLSDVDDEMAEIFIEEREPTLEELVAAVRRATVACRFSPVFLGTAIKNKGVQALLDGMCAYLPNPMEVRAVANDTAVAKRLAAEANEAGEDVTAVQSTAQRGSEVQLVPATEAPLVGLAFKLEE
;
A
#
# COMPACT_ATOMS: atom_id res chain seq x y z
N MET A 1 15.85 4.18 2.18
CA MET A 1 15.50 5.54 2.67
C MET A 1 15.25 6.55 1.54
N THR A 2 16.00 6.54 0.44
CA THR A 2 15.75 7.48 -0.67
C THR A 2 14.37 7.29 -1.29
N VAL A 3 14.00 6.04 -1.63
CA VAL A 3 12.66 5.71 -2.18
C VAL A 3 11.55 6.09 -1.20
N ASP A 4 11.68 5.77 0.10
CA ASP A 4 10.69 6.13 1.12
C ASP A 4 10.45 7.66 1.18
N ARG A 5 11.52 8.47 1.08
CA ARG A 5 11.42 9.93 1.05
C ARG A 5 10.66 10.42 -0.19
N GLN A 6 10.92 9.81 -1.34
CA GLN A 6 10.20 10.12 -2.57
C GLN A 6 8.71 9.74 -2.47
N MET A 7 8.40 8.55 -1.96
CA MET A 7 7.01 8.11 -1.75
C MET A 7 6.25 9.06 -0.83
N ARG A 8 6.87 9.50 0.28
CA ARG A 8 6.26 10.50 1.18
C ARG A 8 6.06 11.84 0.50
N ARG A 9 7.08 12.32 -0.25
CA ARG A 9 7.00 13.61 -0.96
C ARG A 9 5.85 13.67 -1.96
N TYR A 10 5.57 12.55 -2.62
CA TYR A 10 4.54 12.45 -3.65
C TYR A 10 3.25 11.78 -3.16
N SER A 11 3.13 11.53 -1.87
CA SER A 11 1.95 10.86 -1.26
C SER A 11 1.58 9.57 -1.98
N VAL A 12 2.58 8.69 -2.22
CA VAL A 12 2.38 7.42 -2.92
C VAL A 12 2.02 6.33 -1.91
N PRO A 13 0.80 5.77 -1.97
CA PRO A 13 0.39 4.62 -1.16
C PRO A 13 1.29 3.41 -1.41
N ARG A 14 1.48 2.58 -0.38
CA ARG A 14 2.38 1.43 -0.48
C ARG A 14 1.86 0.20 0.23
N LEU A 15 2.19 -0.96 -0.33
CA LEU A 15 2.23 -2.24 0.35
C LEU A 15 3.69 -2.64 0.58
N SER A 16 3.94 -3.40 1.63
CA SER A 16 5.26 -3.99 1.89
C SER A 16 5.19 -5.49 1.69
N PHE A 17 6.19 -6.08 1.02
CA PHE A 17 6.32 -7.53 0.87
C PHE A 17 7.65 -8.01 1.44
N ILE A 18 7.58 -8.82 2.49
CA ILE A 18 8.75 -9.46 3.08
C ILE A 18 9.01 -10.76 2.34
N ASN A 19 10.00 -10.72 1.47
CA ASN A 19 10.39 -11.84 0.62
C ASN A 19 11.40 -12.76 1.33
N LYS A 20 11.59 -13.95 0.76
CA LYS A 20 12.58 -14.96 1.19
C LYS A 20 12.27 -15.53 2.57
N MET A 21 10.99 -15.79 2.85
CA MET A 21 10.57 -16.44 4.10
C MET A 21 11.08 -17.88 4.26
N ASP A 22 11.59 -18.47 3.17
CA ASP A 22 12.22 -19.79 3.10
C ASP A 22 13.72 -19.79 3.43
N ARG A 23 14.30 -18.68 3.87
CA ARG A 23 15.71 -18.58 4.17
C ARG A 23 15.99 -18.67 5.66
N ALA A 24 17.13 -19.28 6.01
CA ALA A 24 17.61 -19.35 7.39
C ALA A 24 17.67 -17.94 8.03
N GLY A 25 17.13 -17.82 9.24
CA GLY A 25 17.03 -16.57 9.99
C GLY A 25 15.93 -15.62 9.51
N ALA A 26 15.00 -16.07 8.65
CA ALA A 26 13.86 -15.29 8.24
C ALA A 26 12.96 -14.94 9.45
N ASN A 27 12.82 -13.66 9.74
CA ASN A 27 11.95 -13.18 10.82
C ASN A 27 11.15 -11.95 10.35
N PRO A 28 9.90 -12.15 9.91
CA PRO A 28 9.10 -11.08 9.36
C PRO A 28 8.75 -10.01 10.40
N PHE A 29 8.50 -10.40 11.65
CA PHE A 29 8.07 -9.45 12.68
C PHE A 29 9.19 -8.49 13.06
N ARG A 30 10.45 -8.94 13.05
CA ARG A 30 11.62 -8.07 13.21
C ARG A 30 11.71 -7.05 12.06
N VAL A 31 11.37 -7.46 10.83
CA VAL A 31 11.37 -6.54 9.67
C VAL A 31 10.24 -5.53 9.77
N ILE A 32 9.05 -5.93 10.21
CA ILE A 32 7.92 -5.02 10.47
C ILE A 32 8.30 -3.97 11.51
N GLU A 33 8.93 -4.39 12.59
CA GLU A 33 9.42 -3.45 13.62
C GLU A 33 10.47 -2.47 13.05
N GLN A 34 11.31 -2.93 12.12
CA GLN A 34 12.25 -2.03 11.43
C GLN A 34 11.54 -1.06 10.47
N ILE A 35 10.41 -1.43 9.86
CA ILE A 35 9.58 -0.51 9.08
C ILE A 35 9.04 0.59 10.00
N ARG A 36 8.48 0.23 11.15
CA ARG A 36 7.95 1.17 12.14
C ARG A 36 9.03 2.13 12.65
N THR A 37 10.17 1.61 13.07
CA THR A 37 11.22 2.40 13.72
C THR A 37 12.08 3.19 12.73
N LYS A 38 12.57 2.56 11.65
CA LYS A 38 13.51 3.18 10.71
C LYS A 38 12.82 4.03 9.66
N LEU A 39 11.64 3.59 9.18
CA LEU A 39 10.85 4.35 8.22
C LEU A 39 9.79 5.22 8.90
N ARG A 40 9.58 5.10 10.21
CA ARG A 40 8.54 5.83 10.95
C ARG A 40 7.19 5.75 10.24
N MET A 41 6.81 4.52 9.85
CA MET A 41 5.59 4.22 9.14
C MET A 41 4.79 3.20 9.95
N PRO A 42 3.57 3.50 10.40
CA PRO A 42 2.69 2.50 10.97
C PRO A 42 2.52 1.33 10.00
N ALA A 43 2.73 0.13 10.48
CA ALA A 43 2.70 -1.07 9.65
C ALA A 43 2.32 -2.28 10.51
N ALA A 44 1.57 -3.21 9.96
CA ALA A 44 1.28 -4.48 10.61
C ALA A 44 1.29 -5.64 9.61
N ALA A 45 1.47 -6.85 10.13
CA ALA A 45 1.35 -8.04 9.33
C ALA A 45 -0.10 -8.23 8.88
N MET A 46 -0.29 -8.56 7.60
CA MET A 46 -1.57 -9.04 7.07
C MET A 46 -1.66 -10.56 7.17
N GLN A 47 -0.53 -11.20 7.46
CA GLN A 47 -0.38 -12.65 7.42
C GLN A 47 0.60 -13.12 8.49
N VAL A 48 0.44 -14.38 8.92
CA VAL A 48 1.37 -15.09 9.79
C VAL A 48 1.91 -16.32 9.05
N PRO A 49 3.22 -16.60 9.07
CA PRO A 49 3.77 -17.77 8.39
C PRO A 49 3.38 -19.07 9.09
N ILE A 50 3.07 -20.10 8.32
CA ILE A 50 2.93 -21.49 8.77
C ILE A 50 4.24 -22.19 8.49
N GLY A 51 4.95 -22.60 9.54
CA GLY A 51 6.33 -23.06 9.46
C GLY A 51 7.34 -21.91 9.29
N ALA A 52 8.60 -22.24 9.34
CA ALA A 52 9.70 -21.29 9.22
C ALA A 52 10.80 -21.85 8.31
N GLU A 53 11.56 -20.97 7.66
CA GLU A 53 12.71 -21.34 6.84
C GLU A 53 12.38 -22.41 5.79
N ASP A 54 13.07 -23.55 5.80
CA ASP A 54 12.81 -24.64 4.84
C ASP A 54 11.43 -25.27 5.03
N ASP A 55 10.87 -25.23 6.25
CA ASP A 55 9.55 -25.74 6.58
C ASP A 55 8.42 -24.73 6.31
N PHE A 56 8.72 -23.60 5.67
CA PHE A 56 7.71 -22.61 5.29
C PHE A 56 6.68 -23.23 4.34
N ALA A 57 5.53 -23.63 4.90
CA ALA A 57 4.47 -24.37 4.20
C ALA A 57 3.40 -23.44 3.60
N GLY A 58 3.04 -22.38 4.29
CA GLY A 58 1.95 -21.50 3.90
C GLY A 58 1.85 -20.26 4.78
N LEU A 59 0.68 -19.63 4.76
CA LEU A 59 0.39 -18.39 5.46
C LEU A 59 -1.00 -18.45 6.08
N VAL A 60 -1.19 -17.84 7.24
CA VAL A 60 -2.51 -17.51 7.77
C VAL A 60 -2.82 -16.06 7.39
N ASP A 61 -3.86 -15.84 6.60
CA ASP A 61 -4.45 -14.52 6.36
C ASP A 61 -5.24 -14.13 7.61
N ILE A 62 -4.72 -13.18 8.38
CA ILE A 62 -5.33 -12.77 9.65
C ILE A 62 -6.49 -11.78 9.47
N VAL A 63 -6.69 -11.27 8.27
CA VAL A 63 -7.84 -10.43 7.93
C VAL A 63 -9.05 -11.30 7.62
N ARG A 64 -8.90 -12.24 6.65
CA ARG A 64 -9.96 -13.16 6.24
C ARG A 64 -10.12 -14.37 7.17
N TRP A 65 -9.18 -14.58 8.07
CA TRP A 65 -9.10 -15.68 9.01
C TRP A 65 -9.06 -17.04 8.32
N LYS A 66 -8.12 -17.22 7.38
CA LYS A 66 -7.94 -18.44 6.59
C LYS A 66 -6.47 -18.86 6.51
N ALA A 67 -6.22 -20.16 6.55
CA ALA A 67 -4.92 -20.68 6.19
C ALA A 67 -4.83 -20.88 4.66
N VAL A 68 -3.73 -20.43 4.08
CA VAL A 68 -3.47 -20.42 2.63
C VAL A 68 -2.19 -21.19 2.35
N TYR A 69 -2.30 -22.22 1.54
CA TYR A 69 -1.17 -23.06 1.11
C TYR A 69 -0.98 -22.92 -0.40
N ASN A 70 0.28 -22.79 -0.81
CA ASN A 70 0.63 -22.80 -2.21
C ASN A 70 1.23 -24.17 -2.57
N GLU A 71 0.47 -24.96 -3.31
CA GLU A 71 0.75 -26.37 -3.67
C GLU A 71 1.04 -26.50 -5.18
N GLY A 72 1.35 -27.70 -5.60
CA GLY A 72 1.63 -28.02 -7.00
C GLY A 72 3.01 -27.56 -7.48
N THR A 73 3.25 -27.76 -8.78
CA THR A 73 4.51 -27.37 -9.40
C THR A 73 4.68 -25.86 -9.35
N LYS A 74 5.71 -25.39 -8.64
CA LYS A 74 6.01 -23.95 -8.45
C LYS A 74 4.90 -23.18 -7.72
N GLY A 75 4.16 -23.79 -6.80
CA GLY A 75 3.17 -23.10 -5.97
C GLY A 75 1.99 -22.46 -6.72
N ASN A 76 1.62 -23.02 -7.87
CA ASN A 76 0.57 -22.46 -8.73
C ASN A 76 -0.85 -22.84 -8.32
N VAL A 77 -1.01 -23.76 -7.38
CA VAL A 77 -2.33 -24.14 -6.83
C VAL A 77 -2.48 -23.53 -5.45
N VAL A 78 -3.46 -22.66 -5.30
CA VAL A 78 -3.80 -22.04 -4.01
C VAL A 78 -4.89 -22.87 -3.35
N ARG A 79 -4.61 -23.38 -2.15
CA ARG A 79 -5.59 -24.07 -1.31
C ARG A 79 -5.85 -23.24 -0.07
N GLU A 80 -7.10 -22.85 0.12
CA GLU A 80 -7.56 -22.14 1.32
C GLU A 80 -8.35 -23.08 2.24
N THR A 81 -8.22 -22.89 3.54
CA THR A 81 -9.00 -23.59 4.55
C THR A 81 -9.29 -22.68 5.74
N ASP A 82 -10.43 -22.89 6.37
CA ASP A 82 -10.80 -22.19 7.61
C ASP A 82 -10.11 -22.80 8.86
N GLU A 83 -9.49 -23.99 8.70
CA GLU A 83 -8.73 -24.63 9.77
C GLU A 83 -7.34 -24.02 9.89
N ILE A 84 -7.12 -23.23 10.91
CA ILE A 84 -5.82 -22.65 11.25
C ILE A 84 -5.05 -23.64 12.11
N PRO A 85 -3.79 -24.00 11.76
CA PRO A 85 -2.99 -24.92 12.57
C PRO A 85 -2.82 -24.42 14.01
N ALA A 86 -2.99 -25.31 14.98
CA ALA A 86 -2.93 -24.97 16.40
C ALA A 86 -1.60 -24.32 16.82
N GLU A 87 -0.50 -24.67 16.16
CA GLU A 87 0.84 -24.14 16.42
C GLU A 87 0.98 -22.63 16.11
N VAL A 88 0.18 -22.10 15.19
CA VAL A 88 0.22 -20.67 14.80
C VAL A 88 -1.03 -19.91 15.23
N LEU A 89 -2.02 -20.57 15.79
CA LEU A 89 -3.32 -19.96 16.14
C LEU A 89 -3.18 -18.78 17.12
N GLU A 90 -2.43 -18.97 18.20
CA GLU A 90 -2.23 -17.91 19.19
C GLU A 90 -1.41 -16.73 18.62
N LEU A 91 -0.41 -17.01 17.80
CA LEU A 91 0.34 -15.99 17.09
C LEU A 91 -0.55 -15.23 16.10
N ALA A 92 -1.45 -15.93 15.41
CA ALA A 92 -2.41 -15.30 14.49
C ALA A 92 -3.36 -14.35 15.21
N LYS A 93 -3.91 -14.75 16.36
CA LYS A 93 -4.74 -13.90 17.22
C LYS A 93 -3.98 -12.66 17.69
N GLN A 94 -2.76 -12.85 18.21
CA GLN A 94 -1.91 -11.75 18.65
C GLN A 94 -1.63 -10.76 17.51
N LYS A 95 -1.33 -11.25 16.31
CA LYS A 95 -1.03 -10.37 15.17
C LYS A 95 -2.27 -9.70 14.59
N ARG A 96 -3.44 -10.33 14.68
CA ARG A 96 -4.71 -9.69 14.34
C ARG A 96 -5.03 -8.56 15.32
N GLN A 97 -4.83 -8.78 16.62
CA GLN A 97 -5.01 -7.75 17.62
C GLN A 97 -4.03 -6.56 17.38
N GLU A 98 -2.76 -6.85 17.12
CA GLU A 98 -1.76 -5.84 16.77
C GLU A 98 -2.14 -5.05 15.51
N LEU A 99 -2.74 -5.70 14.50
CA LEU A 99 -3.24 -5.03 13.30
C LEU A 99 -4.37 -4.05 13.64
N ILE A 100 -5.34 -4.46 14.46
CA ILE A 100 -6.46 -3.63 14.91
C ILE A 100 -5.95 -2.42 15.70
N GLU A 101 -5.02 -2.62 16.63
CA GLU A 101 -4.40 -1.56 17.42
C GLU A 101 -3.66 -0.54 16.52
N GLN A 102 -2.86 -1.02 15.56
CA GLN A 102 -2.15 -0.13 14.64
C GLN A 102 -3.10 0.64 13.71
N LEU A 103 -4.25 0.07 13.37
CA LEU A 103 -5.27 0.75 12.57
C LEU A 103 -6.05 1.77 13.39
N SER A 104 -6.35 1.48 14.66
CA SER A 104 -7.04 2.43 15.54
C SER A 104 -6.25 3.72 15.78
N ASP A 105 -4.93 3.68 15.68
CA ASP A 105 -4.07 4.86 15.77
C ASP A 105 -4.15 5.79 14.54
N VAL A 106 -4.64 5.29 13.40
CA VAL A 106 -4.56 5.99 12.11
C VAL A 106 -5.87 6.08 11.33
N ASP A 107 -6.94 5.43 11.80
CA ASP A 107 -8.27 5.40 11.18
C ASP A 107 -9.35 5.63 12.23
N ASP A 108 -10.14 6.67 12.06
CA ASP A 108 -11.10 7.14 13.06
C ASP A 108 -12.24 6.12 13.30
N GLU A 109 -12.75 5.47 12.23
CA GLU A 109 -13.79 4.44 12.37
C GLU A 109 -13.27 3.20 13.11
N MET A 110 -12.01 2.81 12.87
CA MET A 110 -11.40 1.70 13.62
C MET A 110 -11.13 2.07 15.07
N ALA A 111 -10.81 3.35 15.36
CA ALA A 111 -10.65 3.84 16.71
C ALA A 111 -11.96 3.75 17.51
N GLU A 112 -13.11 4.07 16.89
CA GLU A 112 -14.43 3.93 17.52
C GLU A 112 -14.72 2.45 17.85
N ILE A 113 -14.50 1.53 16.90
CA ILE A 113 -14.67 0.09 17.12
C ILE A 113 -13.80 -0.43 18.26
N PHE A 114 -12.54 0.05 18.31
CA PHE A 114 -11.59 -0.33 19.36
C PHE A 114 -12.00 0.18 20.74
N ILE A 115 -12.52 1.42 20.85
CA ILE A 115 -13.03 1.99 22.10
C ILE A 115 -14.28 1.26 22.57
N GLU A 116 -15.14 0.80 21.67
CA GLU A 116 -16.32 -0.01 21.98
C GLU A 116 -15.98 -1.45 22.40
N GLU A 117 -14.69 -1.82 22.38
CA GLU A 117 -14.20 -3.18 22.70
C GLU A 117 -14.89 -4.29 21.90
N ARG A 118 -15.31 -4.01 20.66
CA ARG A 118 -15.93 -4.99 19.78
C ARG A 118 -14.97 -5.48 18.69
N GLU A 119 -15.17 -6.70 18.27
CA GLU A 119 -14.45 -7.24 17.11
C GLU A 119 -14.93 -6.57 15.80
N PRO A 120 -14.03 -6.08 14.96
CA PRO A 120 -14.39 -5.56 13.63
C PRO A 120 -14.85 -6.71 12.71
N THR A 121 -15.85 -6.45 11.89
CA THR A 121 -16.21 -7.34 10.80
C THR A 121 -15.10 -7.37 9.74
N LEU A 122 -15.17 -8.35 8.83
CA LEU A 122 -14.22 -8.43 7.71
C LEU A 122 -14.25 -7.17 6.85
N GLU A 123 -15.45 -6.69 6.54
CA GLU A 123 -15.65 -5.50 5.71
C GLU A 123 -15.08 -4.24 6.36
N GLU A 124 -15.32 -4.04 7.65
CA GLU A 124 -14.79 -2.92 8.42
C GLU A 124 -13.26 -2.96 8.45
N LEU A 125 -12.68 -4.13 8.70
CA LEU A 125 -11.22 -4.28 8.76
C LEU A 125 -10.56 -4.02 7.39
N VAL A 126 -11.13 -4.58 6.31
CA VAL A 126 -10.66 -4.34 4.94
C VAL A 126 -10.78 -2.86 4.56
N ALA A 127 -11.91 -2.22 4.90
CA ALA A 127 -12.13 -0.81 4.61
C ALA A 127 -11.13 0.09 5.37
N ALA A 128 -10.87 -0.19 6.65
CA ALA A 128 -9.91 0.57 7.46
C ALA A 128 -8.47 0.43 6.93
N VAL A 129 -8.03 -0.81 6.60
CA VAL A 129 -6.72 -1.02 5.96
C VAL A 129 -6.61 -0.21 4.68
N ARG A 130 -7.65 -0.22 3.82
CA ARG A 130 -7.67 0.53 2.57
C ARG A 130 -7.59 2.03 2.81
N ARG A 131 -8.46 2.61 3.66
CA ARG A 131 -8.48 4.05 3.96
C ARG A 131 -7.11 4.53 4.48
N ALA A 132 -6.56 3.83 5.47
CA ALA A 132 -5.27 4.17 6.06
C ALA A 132 -4.11 4.04 5.05
N THR A 133 -4.15 3.03 4.15
CA THR A 133 -3.14 2.83 3.10
C THR A 133 -3.21 3.92 2.04
N VAL A 134 -4.39 4.23 1.51
CA VAL A 134 -4.60 5.27 0.49
C VAL A 134 -4.24 6.65 1.05
N ALA A 135 -4.54 6.92 2.32
CA ALA A 135 -4.13 8.13 3.03
C ALA A 135 -2.62 8.18 3.35
N CYS A 136 -1.82 7.17 2.96
CA CYS A 136 -0.39 7.05 3.25
C CYS A 136 -0.05 7.06 4.75
N ARG A 137 -0.99 6.70 5.61
CA ARG A 137 -0.83 6.63 7.08
C ARG A 137 -0.47 5.25 7.59
N PHE A 138 -0.64 4.21 6.77
CA PHE A 138 -0.39 2.81 7.11
C PHE A 138 0.25 2.06 5.94
N SER A 139 1.03 1.02 6.23
CA SER A 139 1.58 0.10 5.23
C SER A 139 1.24 -1.33 5.61
N PRO A 140 0.28 -1.99 4.94
CA PRO A 140 0.01 -3.41 5.15
C PRO A 140 1.21 -4.24 4.67
N VAL A 141 1.60 -5.25 5.48
CA VAL A 141 2.78 -6.07 5.22
C VAL A 141 2.38 -7.49 4.88
N PHE A 142 2.72 -7.90 3.66
CA PHE A 142 2.56 -9.27 3.16
C PHE A 142 3.86 -10.05 3.27
N LEU A 143 3.76 -11.37 3.34
CA LEU A 143 4.87 -12.27 3.54
C LEU A 143 4.93 -13.32 2.42
N GLY A 144 6.14 -13.80 2.11
CA GLY A 144 6.22 -14.91 1.18
C GLY A 144 7.63 -15.23 0.68
N THR A 145 7.67 -16.10 -0.30
CA THR A 145 8.89 -16.42 -1.07
C THR A 145 8.56 -16.43 -2.56
N ALA A 146 8.94 -15.35 -3.23
CA ALA A 146 8.59 -15.11 -4.62
C ALA A 146 9.13 -16.19 -5.56
N ILE A 147 10.34 -16.70 -5.32
CA ILE A 147 10.96 -17.75 -6.17
C ILE A 147 10.21 -19.08 -6.11
N LYS A 148 9.56 -19.38 -4.99
CA LYS A 148 8.70 -20.57 -4.80
C LYS A 148 7.24 -20.27 -5.05
N ASN A 149 6.90 -19.04 -5.46
CA ASN A 149 5.55 -18.54 -5.69
C ASN A 149 4.60 -18.74 -4.50
N LYS A 150 5.10 -18.65 -3.26
CA LYS A 150 4.28 -18.72 -2.04
C LYS A 150 3.99 -17.31 -1.52
N GLY A 151 2.72 -16.99 -1.32
CA GLY A 151 2.24 -15.69 -0.84
C GLY A 151 2.18 -14.59 -1.91
N VAL A 152 2.56 -14.85 -3.16
CA VAL A 152 2.54 -13.85 -4.23
C VAL A 152 1.10 -13.51 -4.65
N GLN A 153 0.23 -14.51 -4.74
CA GLN A 153 -1.18 -14.30 -5.09
C GLN A 153 -1.87 -13.41 -4.06
N ALA A 154 -1.66 -13.67 -2.77
CA ALA A 154 -2.22 -12.84 -1.70
C ALA A 154 -1.72 -11.37 -1.75
N LEU A 155 -0.44 -11.15 -2.15
CA LEU A 155 0.06 -9.80 -2.39
C LEU A 155 -0.66 -9.13 -3.57
N LEU A 156 -0.87 -9.84 -4.68
CA LEU A 156 -1.57 -9.29 -5.85
C LEU A 156 -3.02 -8.95 -5.53
N ASP A 157 -3.72 -9.82 -4.79
CA ASP A 157 -5.06 -9.55 -4.30
C ASP A 157 -5.08 -8.34 -3.36
N GLY A 158 -4.08 -8.23 -2.48
CA GLY A 158 -3.88 -7.08 -1.61
C GLY A 158 -3.63 -5.78 -2.39
N MET A 159 -2.91 -5.82 -3.51
CA MET A 159 -2.75 -4.65 -4.39
C MET A 159 -4.10 -4.18 -4.93
N CYS A 160 -4.95 -5.11 -5.37
CA CYS A 160 -6.30 -4.79 -5.84
C CYS A 160 -7.22 -4.27 -4.73
N ALA A 161 -7.10 -4.84 -3.51
CA ALA A 161 -7.96 -4.49 -2.39
C ALA A 161 -7.58 -3.16 -1.72
N TYR A 162 -6.29 -2.85 -1.58
CA TYR A 162 -5.81 -1.79 -0.70
C TYR A 162 -5.15 -0.61 -1.40
N LEU A 163 -4.77 -0.71 -2.67
CA LEU A 163 -4.24 0.43 -3.43
C LEU A 163 -5.34 1.12 -4.24
N PRO A 164 -5.20 2.43 -4.50
CA PRO A 164 -6.16 3.15 -5.31
C PRO A 164 -6.07 2.70 -6.78
N ASN A 165 -7.20 2.67 -7.45
CA ASN A 165 -7.24 2.51 -8.90
C ASN A 165 -6.98 3.87 -9.61
N PRO A 166 -6.71 3.88 -10.93
CA PRO A 166 -6.42 5.12 -11.66
C PRO A 166 -7.53 6.19 -11.60
N MET A 167 -8.78 5.78 -11.37
CA MET A 167 -9.91 6.73 -11.25
C MET A 167 -9.95 7.45 -9.89
N GLU A 168 -9.33 6.88 -8.87
CA GLU A 168 -9.28 7.43 -7.51
C GLU A 168 -8.06 8.34 -7.30
N VAL A 169 -7.10 8.31 -8.23
CA VAL A 169 -5.89 9.13 -8.15
C VAL A 169 -6.09 10.43 -8.92
N ARG A 170 -5.87 11.56 -8.23
CA ARG A 170 -5.88 12.86 -8.89
C ARG A 170 -4.64 13.00 -9.79
N ALA A 171 -4.82 12.86 -11.09
CA ALA A 171 -3.80 13.15 -12.07
C ALA A 171 -3.94 14.59 -12.56
N VAL A 172 -2.83 15.33 -12.59
CA VAL A 172 -2.81 16.73 -13.02
C VAL A 172 -1.70 16.95 -14.04
N ALA A 173 -1.94 17.89 -14.95
CA ALA A 173 -0.95 18.38 -15.89
C ALA A 173 -1.00 19.91 -15.95
N ASN A 174 0.05 20.53 -16.44
CA ASN A 174 0.06 21.96 -16.71
C ASN A 174 -0.23 22.22 -18.19
N ASP A 175 -1.26 23.03 -18.45
CA ASP A 175 -1.51 23.53 -19.80
C ASP A 175 -0.51 24.63 -20.14
N THR A 176 0.41 24.31 -21.06
CA THR A 176 1.49 25.26 -21.46
C THR A 176 0.97 26.48 -22.20
N ALA A 177 -0.18 26.40 -22.88
CA ALA A 177 -0.77 27.55 -23.54
C ALA A 177 -1.35 28.54 -22.53
N VAL A 178 -2.06 28.03 -21.52
CA VAL A 178 -2.57 28.82 -20.38
C VAL A 178 -1.41 29.41 -19.57
N ALA A 179 -0.39 28.61 -19.27
CA ALA A 179 0.79 29.06 -18.52
C ALA A 179 1.51 30.24 -19.26
N LYS A 180 1.69 30.13 -20.59
CA LYS A 180 2.30 31.20 -21.39
C LYS A 180 1.46 32.47 -21.41
N ARG A 181 0.12 32.35 -21.51
CA ARG A 181 -0.79 33.49 -21.47
C ARG A 181 -0.73 34.22 -20.14
N LEU A 182 -0.84 33.48 -19.03
CA LEU A 182 -0.75 34.03 -17.66
C LEU A 182 0.60 34.72 -17.42
N ALA A 183 1.70 34.12 -17.90
CA ALA A 183 3.03 34.74 -17.80
C ALA A 183 3.17 36.02 -18.61
N ALA A 184 2.54 36.11 -19.80
CA ALA A 184 2.53 37.33 -20.61
C ALA A 184 1.73 38.45 -19.95
N GLU A 185 0.52 38.16 -19.46
CA GLU A 185 -0.36 39.10 -18.74
C GLU A 185 0.33 39.69 -17.50
N ALA A 186 1.04 38.85 -16.72
CA ALA A 186 1.74 39.32 -15.54
C ALA A 186 3.02 40.13 -15.84
N ASN A 187 3.75 39.81 -16.95
CA ASN A 187 4.86 40.63 -17.41
C ASN A 187 4.39 42.02 -17.85
N GLU A 188 3.23 42.13 -18.50
CA GLU A 188 2.64 43.44 -18.86
C GLU A 188 2.24 44.23 -17.61
N ALA A 189 1.87 43.54 -16.50
CA ALA A 189 1.56 44.19 -15.22
C ALA A 189 2.79 44.59 -14.40
N GLY A 190 4.02 44.25 -14.83
CA GLY A 190 5.28 44.61 -14.17
C GLY A 190 5.59 43.80 -12.91
N GLU A 191 5.07 42.60 -12.79
CA GLU A 191 5.29 41.71 -11.64
C GLU A 191 6.66 41.00 -11.71
N ASP A 192 7.19 40.57 -10.54
CA ASP A 192 8.46 39.84 -10.43
C ASP A 192 8.40 38.50 -11.17
N VAL A 193 9.32 38.30 -12.12
CA VAL A 193 9.39 37.14 -13.01
C VAL A 193 9.36 35.80 -12.23
N THR A 194 9.97 35.74 -11.06
CA THR A 194 10.04 34.52 -10.24
C THR A 194 8.70 34.18 -9.57
N ALA A 195 8.01 35.21 -9.08
CA ALA A 195 6.67 35.09 -8.51
C ALA A 195 5.64 34.75 -9.59
N VAL A 196 5.75 35.38 -10.76
CA VAL A 196 4.92 35.17 -11.93
C VAL A 196 4.98 33.73 -12.43
N GLN A 197 6.18 33.13 -12.57
CA GLN A 197 6.32 31.75 -13.02
C GLN A 197 5.67 30.75 -12.09
N SER A 198 5.78 30.94 -10.77
CA SER A 198 5.14 30.06 -9.79
C SER A 198 3.61 30.18 -9.80
N THR A 199 3.08 31.39 -10.01
CA THR A 199 1.64 31.66 -10.08
C THR A 199 1.05 31.16 -11.41
N ALA A 200 1.74 31.38 -12.53
CA ALA A 200 1.33 30.89 -13.83
C ALA A 200 1.32 29.34 -13.90
N GLN A 201 2.27 28.66 -13.26
CA GLN A 201 2.25 27.21 -13.15
C GLN A 201 1.05 26.69 -12.35
N ARG A 202 0.70 27.32 -11.23
CA ARG A 202 -0.48 26.95 -10.44
C ARG A 202 -1.80 27.22 -11.16
N GLY A 203 -1.89 28.34 -11.89
CA GLY A 203 -3.08 28.73 -12.65
C GLY A 203 -3.29 27.93 -13.95
N SER A 204 -2.28 27.19 -14.40
CA SER A 204 -2.35 26.34 -15.60
C SER A 204 -2.61 24.86 -15.29
N GLU A 205 -2.81 24.50 -14.02
CA GLU A 205 -3.07 23.12 -13.62
C GLU A 205 -4.43 22.64 -14.15
N VAL A 206 -4.40 21.57 -14.94
CA VAL A 206 -5.60 20.90 -15.48
C VAL A 206 -5.68 19.51 -14.90
N GLN A 207 -6.85 19.19 -14.35
CA GLN A 207 -7.12 17.83 -13.90
C GLN A 207 -7.34 16.90 -15.09
N LEU A 208 -6.58 15.82 -15.14
CA LEU A 208 -6.73 14.77 -16.13
C LEU A 208 -7.82 13.78 -15.67
N VAL A 209 -8.85 13.63 -16.49
CA VAL A 209 -9.94 12.67 -16.22
C VAL A 209 -9.64 11.41 -17.01
N PRO A 210 -9.47 10.24 -16.36
CA PRO A 210 -9.24 8.96 -17.02
C PRO A 210 -10.55 8.42 -17.61
N ALA A 211 -10.95 8.97 -18.76
CA ALA A 211 -12.14 8.57 -19.50
C ALA A 211 -11.77 8.22 -20.95
N THR A 212 -12.48 7.25 -21.53
CA THR A 212 -12.23 6.78 -22.91
C THR A 212 -12.41 7.87 -23.97
N GLU A 213 -13.28 8.84 -23.71
CA GLU A 213 -13.60 9.96 -24.59
C GLU A 213 -12.64 11.16 -24.38
N ALA A 214 -11.81 11.12 -23.34
CA ALA A 214 -10.86 12.19 -23.08
C ALA A 214 -9.64 12.10 -24.01
N PRO A 215 -8.98 13.24 -24.35
CA PRO A 215 -7.75 13.22 -25.12
C PRO A 215 -6.65 12.39 -24.43
N LEU A 216 -5.89 11.62 -25.21
CA LEU A 216 -4.75 10.86 -24.68
C LEU A 216 -3.67 11.82 -24.17
N VAL A 217 -3.31 11.64 -22.90
CA VAL A 217 -2.17 12.34 -22.27
C VAL A 217 -1.19 11.30 -21.76
N GLY A 218 0.08 11.47 -22.08
CA GLY A 218 1.15 10.56 -21.67
C GLY A 218 2.37 11.31 -21.15
N LEU A 219 3.07 10.69 -20.18
CA LEU A 219 4.36 11.15 -19.66
C LEU A 219 5.46 10.22 -20.13
N ALA A 220 6.38 10.73 -20.96
CA ALA A 220 7.62 10.04 -21.29
C ALA A 220 8.60 10.18 -20.10
N PHE A 221 8.84 9.11 -19.37
CA PHE A 221 9.70 9.13 -18.18
C PHE A 221 11.02 8.36 -18.34
N LYS A 222 11.16 7.57 -19.41
CA LYS A 222 12.37 6.83 -19.75
C LYS A 222 12.43 6.57 -21.25
N LEU A 223 13.61 6.73 -21.84
CA LEU A 223 13.94 6.29 -23.19
C LEU A 223 14.98 5.18 -23.06
N GLU A 224 14.78 4.08 -23.76
CA GLU A 224 15.76 2.99 -23.92
C GLU A 224 16.05 2.83 -25.42
N GLU A 225 17.35 2.73 -25.77
CA GLU A 225 17.82 2.41 -27.11
C GLU A 225 17.90 0.89 -27.32
#